data_7489005344cd3dfd8e0ac4725df24ede
#
_entry.id   7489005344cd3dfd8e0ac4725df24ede
#
_cell.length_a   1.000
_cell.length_b   1.000
_cell.length_c   1.000
_cell.angle_alpha   90.00
_cell.angle_beta   90.00
_cell.angle_gamma   90.00
#
_symmetry.space_group_name_H-M   'P 1'
#
loop_
_entity.id
_entity.type
_entity.pdbx_description
1 polymer ?
#
loop_
_entity_poly.entity_id
_entity_poly.type
_entity_poly.pdbx_seq_one_letter_code
_entity_poly.pdbx_strand_id
1 'polypeptide(L)'
;MPASTSTGEWVIARVGGAPVVISPTSLLLGLLIAGSWYPLVSSALGGFGTTTVLLVVVSTVLGVGASVLLHELAHGLSGTLMGRRPTRYELYLWGGRTSFGPAREWTAWKDLVTSLSGPATNLLIWGIGTWVQDFVSLPVPVAFTIWAVTLVNLALAIFNALPGLPLDGGYALAALVVQVTGNRRLGLKVAGWGGLAVVGGVVWWWILRPLVLDGRQPDAFNLILVLMVGWSIVASSWQVLELGGGARAASKLDLRELARPLRVVGPDTPVSQVREALAQGAALVLVTDGPELVGTIDEAALQELGLPDASGSTPTLGVSARQVCTVLPAAAVTTDLTGQKAADAMKRAREVSRWLVLVEAGSLAGAVPTGAR
;
A
#
# COMPACT_ATOMS: atom_id res chain seq x y z
N MET A 1 0.61 -16.82 8.81
CA MET A 1 -0.82 -16.72 9.15
C MET A 1 -1.55 -16.27 7.90
N PRO A 2 -2.71 -16.83 7.52
CA PRO A 2 -3.48 -16.30 6.41
C PRO A 2 -4.00 -14.93 6.83
N ALA A 3 -3.74 -13.91 5.99
CA ALA A 3 -4.26 -12.57 6.19
C ALA A 3 -5.79 -12.65 6.29
N SER A 4 -6.36 -12.06 7.34
CA SER A 4 -7.80 -11.91 7.52
C SER A 4 -8.37 -11.23 6.27
N THR A 5 -9.23 -11.94 5.54
CA THR A 5 -10.06 -11.33 4.51
C THR A 5 -11.00 -10.36 5.19
N SER A 6 -10.94 -9.08 4.85
CA SER A 6 -11.97 -8.13 5.25
C SER A 6 -13.32 -8.65 4.77
N THR A 7 -14.34 -8.55 5.60
CA THR A 7 -15.70 -8.99 5.32
C THR A 7 -16.16 -8.41 3.97
N GLY A 8 -16.27 -9.26 2.94
CA GLY A 8 -16.83 -8.89 1.64
C GLY A 8 -15.91 -9.03 0.42
N GLU A 9 -14.67 -9.49 0.56
CA GLU A 9 -13.76 -9.70 -0.57
C GLU A 9 -13.88 -11.10 -1.17
N TRP A 10 -13.79 -11.21 -2.50
CA TRP A 10 -13.88 -12.49 -3.21
C TRP A 10 -12.51 -12.94 -3.72
N VAL A 11 -12.02 -14.07 -3.24
CA VAL A 11 -10.83 -14.72 -3.78
C VAL A 11 -11.25 -15.59 -4.97
N ILE A 12 -10.90 -15.17 -6.20
CA ILE A 12 -11.30 -15.85 -7.43
C ILE A 12 -10.27 -16.88 -7.92
N ALA A 13 -8.99 -16.70 -7.58
CA ALA A 13 -7.89 -17.58 -7.99
C ALA A 13 -6.69 -17.42 -7.06
N ARG A 14 -5.66 -18.25 -7.28
CA ARG A 14 -4.32 -18.09 -6.70
C ARG A 14 -3.27 -18.24 -7.80
N VAL A 15 -2.34 -17.28 -7.85
CA VAL A 15 -1.25 -17.28 -8.84
C VAL A 15 0.08 -17.17 -8.09
N GLY A 16 0.96 -18.16 -8.27
CA GLY A 16 2.22 -18.24 -7.53
C GLY A 16 2.07 -18.33 -6.01
N GLY A 17 0.92 -18.87 -5.52
CA GLY A 17 0.55 -18.91 -4.10
C GLY A 17 -0.15 -17.64 -3.57
N ALA A 18 -0.07 -16.52 -4.28
CA ALA A 18 -0.74 -15.27 -3.93
C ALA A 18 -2.23 -15.29 -4.34
N PRO A 19 -3.17 -14.87 -3.47
CA PRO A 19 -4.58 -14.78 -3.83
C PRO A 19 -4.82 -13.64 -4.83
N VAL A 20 -5.71 -13.90 -5.79
CA VAL A 20 -6.32 -12.91 -6.67
C VAL A 20 -7.67 -12.54 -6.10
N VAL A 21 -7.82 -11.30 -5.71
CA VAL A 21 -8.97 -10.80 -4.95
C VAL A 21 -9.70 -9.74 -5.75
N ILE A 22 -11.02 -9.88 -5.82
CA ILE A 22 -11.92 -8.84 -6.34
C ILE A 22 -12.60 -8.17 -5.15
N SER A 23 -12.38 -6.87 -5.00
CA SER A 23 -13.09 -6.06 -4.02
C SER A 23 -14.51 -5.72 -4.53
N PRO A 24 -15.54 -5.66 -3.68
CA PRO A 24 -16.88 -5.19 -4.09
C PRO A 24 -16.87 -3.83 -4.77
N THR A 25 -15.91 -2.97 -4.42
CA THR A 25 -15.74 -1.65 -5.03
C THR A 25 -15.36 -1.69 -6.52
N SER A 26 -14.80 -2.80 -7.01
CA SER A 26 -14.53 -3.00 -8.44
C SER A 26 -15.81 -3.10 -9.28
N LEU A 27 -16.93 -3.55 -8.69
CA LEU A 27 -18.23 -3.56 -9.36
C LEU A 27 -18.70 -2.13 -9.68
N LEU A 28 -18.43 -1.16 -8.78
CA LEU A 28 -18.72 0.24 -9.04
C LEU A 28 -17.92 0.77 -10.23
N LEU A 29 -16.62 0.39 -10.34
CA LEU A 29 -15.82 0.74 -11.50
C LEU A 29 -16.41 0.11 -12.77
N GLY A 30 -16.78 -1.16 -12.73
CA GLY A 30 -17.43 -1.84 -13.86
C GLY A 30 -18.73 -1.14 -14.29
N LEU A 31 -19.57 -0.72 -13.34
CA LEU A 31 -20.80 0.03 -13.62
C LEU A 31 -20.52 1.42 -14.19
N LEU A 32 -19.50 2.13 -13.70
CA LEU A 32 -19.09 3.41 -14.25
C LEU A 32 -18.61 3.26 -15.71
N ILE A 33 -17.79 2.25 -16.00
CA ILE A 33 -17.35 1.94 -17.37
C ILE A 33 -18.58 1.60 -18.23
N ALA A 34 -19.46 0.70 -17.78
CA ALA A 34 -20.66 0.33 -18.51
C ALA A 34 -21.54 1.55 -18.83
N GLY A 35 -21.78 2.42 -17.83
CA GLY A 35 -22.58 3.63 -17.98
C GLY A 35 -21.96 4.64 -18.95
N SER A 36 -20.64 4.81 -18.94
CA SER A 36 -19.93 5.71 -19.84
C SER A 36 -19.87 5.18 -21.28
N TRP A 37 -19.78 3.86 -21.46
CA TRP A 37 -19.72 3.23 -22.79
C TRP A 37 -21.10 2.99 -23.42
N TYR A 38 -22.14 2.80 -22.63
CA TYR A 38 -23.48 2.49 -23.12
C TYR A 38 -24.02 3.47 -24.18
N PRO A 39 -23.92 4.81 -24.01
CA PRO A 39 -24.37 5.76 -25.02
C PRO A 39 -23.63 5.60 -26.35
N LEU A 40 -22.32 5.42 -26.31
CA LEU A 40 -21.49 5.22 -27.50
C LEU A 40 -21.86 3.92 -28.24
N VAL A 41 -21.94 2.80 -27.50
CA VAL A 41 -22.30 1.49 -28.05
C VAL A 41 -23.73 1.53 -28.62
N SER A 42 -24.66 2.14 -27.90
CA SER A 42 -26.06 2.25 -28.32
C SER A 42 -26.21 3.10 -29.61
N SER A 43 -25.45 4.19 -29.72
CA SER A 43 -25.45 4.99 -30.93
C SER A 43 -24.83 4.30 -32.15
N ALA A 44 -23.76 3.50 -31.91
CA ALA A 44 -23.04 2.80 -32.99
C ALA A 44 -23.72 1.49 -33.40
N LEU A 45 -24.30 0.76 -32.46
CA LEU A 45 -24.82 -0.61 -32.67
C LEU A 45 -26.32 -0.78 -32.39
N GLY A 46 -27.08 0.32 -32.21
CA GLY A 46 -28.52 0.25 -31.89
C GLY A 46 -29.32 -0.53 -32.92
N GLY A 47 -28.94 -0.49 -34.22
CA GLY A 47 -29.54 -1.29 -35.29
C GLY A 47 -29.43 -2.80 -35.13
N PHE A 48 -28.54 -3.32 -34.29
CA PHE A 48 -28.40 -4.76 -33.97
C PHE A 48 -29.29 -5.21 -32.80
N GLY A 49 -30.05 -4.30 -32.21
CA GLY A 49 -30.96 -4.56 -31.10
C GLY A 49 -30.31 -4.43 -29.71
N THR A 50 -31.16 -4.19 -28.69
CA THR A 50 -30.73 -3.90 -27.30
C THR A 50 -29.87 -5.00 -26.68
N THR A 51 -30.21 -6.27 -26.94
CA THR A 51 -29.44 -7.42 -26.43
C THR A 51 -27.97 -7.38 -26.90
N THR A 52 -27.75 -7.07 -28.19
CA THR A 52 -26.39 -6.95 -28.74
C THR A 52 -25.64 -5.80 -28.11
N VAL A 53 -26.29 -4.63 -27.93
CA VAL A 53 -25.70 -3.48 -27.25
C VAL A 53 -25.27 -3.85 -25.84
N LEU A 54 -26.13 -4.49 -25.05
CA LEU A 54 -25.81 -4.91 -23.68
C LEU A 54 -24.66 -5.94 -23.66
N LEU A 55 -24.67 -6.92 -24.56
CA LEU A 55 -23.58 -7.90 -24.66
C LEU A 55 -22.23 -7.24 -24.97
N VAL A 56 -22.20 -6.28 -25.89
CA VAL A 56 -20.98 -5.55 -26.22
C VAL A 56 -20.48 -4.71 -25.02
N VAL A 57 -21.36 -4.03 -24.30
CA VAL A 57 -21.00 -3.27 -23.10
C VAL A 57 -20.43 -4.20 -22.03
N VAL A 58 -21.12 -5.30 -21.72
CA VAL A 58 -20.65 -6.28 -20.72
C VAL A 58 -19.32 -6.90 -21.13
N SER A 59 -19.19 -7.32 -22.40
CA SER A 59 -17.93 -7.91 -22.90
C SER A 59 -16.78 -6.92 -22.86
N THR A 60 -17.03 -5.63 -23.12
CA THR A 60 -16.02 -4.57 -22.99
C THR A 60 -15.58 -4.41 -21.52
N VAL A 61 -16.52 -4.33 -20.57
CA VAL A 61 -16.20 -4.24 -19.14
C VAL A 61 -15.38 -5.44 -18.66
N LEU A 62 -15.79 -6.65 -19.06
CA LEU A 62 -15.05 -7.87 -18.70
C LEU A 62 -13.65 -7.91 -19.36
N GLY A 63 -13.55 -7.48 -20.62
CA GLY A 63 -12.28 -7.38 -21.34
C GLY A 63 -11.32 -6.37 -20.68
N VAL A 64 -11.81 -5.23 -20.26
CA VAL A 64 -11.03 -4.23 -19.50
C VAL A 64 -10.60 -4.79 -18.14
N GLY A 65 -11.52 -5.43 -17.40
CA GLY A 65 -11.19 -6.08 -16.12
C GLY A 65 -10.11 -7.15 -16.26
N ALA A 66 -10.21 -7.98 -17.31
CA ALA A 66 -9.18 -8.98 -17.65
C ALA A 66 -7.83 -8.32 -18.01
N SER A 67 -7.85 -7.20 -18.74
CA SER A 67 -6.65 -6.43 -19.09
C SER A 67 -5.95 -5.86 -17.85
N VAL A 68 -6.70 -5.31 -16.91
CA VAL A 68 -6.15 -4.82 -15.62
C VAL A 68 -5.58 -5.99 -14.81
N LEU A 69 -6.26 -7.14 -14.78
CA LEU A 69 -5.74 -8.31 -14.10
C LEU A 69 -4.44 -8.81 -14.73
N LEU A 70 -4.34 -8.89 -16.06
CA LEU A 70 -3.13 -9.28 -16.77
C LEU A 70 -1.97 -8.31 -16.52
N HIS A 71 -2.25 -7.01 -16.45
CA HIS A 71 -1.30 -5.98 -16.06
C HIS A 71 -0.72 -6.26 -14.66
N GLU A 72 -1.57 -6.52 -13.67
CA GLU A 72 -1.14 -6.84 -12.30
C GLU A 72 -0.36 -8.16 -12.23
N LEU A 73 -0.81 -9.17 -12.98
CA LEU A 73 -0.11 -10.45 -13.06
C LEU A 73 1.28 -10.29 -13.68
N ALA A 74 1.46 -9.37 -14.63
CA ALA A 74 2.76 -9.08 -15.21
C ALA A 74 3.73 -8.49 -14.19
N HIS A 75 3.28 -7.58 -13.32
CA HIS A 75 4.08 -7.10 -12.19
C HIS A 75 4.48 -8.27 -11.27
N GLY A 76 3.53 -9.13 -10.90
CA GLY A 76 3.79 -10.26 -10.03
C GLY A 76 4.73 -11.30 -10.64
N LEU A 77 4.59 -11.59 -11.94
CA LEU A 77 5.44 -12.53 -12.67
C LEU A 77 6.87 -11.97 -12.77
N SER A 78 7.04 -10.74 -13.24
CA SER A 78 8.35 -10.09 -13.34
C SER A 78 9.01 -9.97 -11.99
N GLY A 79 8.27 -9.59 -10.93
CA GLY A 79 8.77 -9.57 -9.57
C GLY A 79 9.25 -10.94 -9.10
N THR A 80 8.50 -12.01 -9.38
CA THR A 80 8.89 -13.39 -9.04
C THR A 80 10.16 -13.81 -9.75
N LEU A 81 10.26 -13.53 -11.06
CA LEU A 81 11.46 -13.81 -11.85
C LEU A 81 12.68 -13.04 -11.35
N MET A 82 12.48 -11.85 -10.79
CA MET A 82 13.53 -11.01 -10.20
C MET A 82 13.83 -11.32 -8.72
N GLY A 83 13.11 -12.29 -8.10
CA GLY A 83 13.36 -12.73 -6.72
C GLY A 83 12.48 -12.09 -5.64
N ARG A 84 11.38 -11.42 -6.03
CA ARG A 84 10.41 -10.84 -5.11
C ARG A 84 9.01 -11.40 -5.39
N ARG A 85 8.50 -12.23 -4.46
CA ARG A 85 7.21 -12.90 -4.64
C ARG A 85 6.03 -11.98 -4.33
N PRO A 86 4.99 -11.97 -5.15
CA PRO A 86 3.74 -11.30 -4.83
C PRO A 86 3.07 -11.98 -3.64
N THR A 87 2.43 -11.19 -2.80
CA THR A 87 1.64 -11.66 -1.64
C THR A 87 0.15 -11.55 -1.90
N ARG A 88 -0.27 -10.65 -2.80
CA ARG A 88 -1.68 -10.42 -3.14
C ARG A 88 -1.79 -9.68 -4.45
N TYR A 89 -2.78 -10.05 -5.26
CA TYR A 89 -3.31 -9.30 -6.39
C TYR A 89 -4.71 -8.83 -6.03
N GLU A 90 -5.01 -7.58 -6.27
CA GLU A 90 -6.29 -6.99 -5.90
C GLU A 90 -6.85 -6.11 -7.02
N LEU A 91 -8.11 -6.35 -7.41
CA LEU A 91 -8.90 -5.48 -8.25
C LEU A 91 -9.87 -4.69 -7.38
N TYR A 92 -9.87 -3.37 -7.48
CA TYR A 92 -10.69 -2.47 -6.67
C TYR A 92 -11.13 -1.23 -7.48
N LEU A 93 -11.81 -0.27 -6.85
CA LEU A 93 -12.39 0.91 -7.53
C LEU A 93 -11.38 1.71 -8.38
N TRP A 94 -10.12 1.77 -7.95
CA TRP A 94 -9.08 2.55 -8.63
C TRP A 94 -8.26 1.74 -9.65
N GLY A 95 -8.68 0.52 -9.97
CA GLY A 95 -7.98 -0.37 -10.90
C GLY A 95 -7.43 -1.62 -10.24
N GLY A 96 -6.16 -1.93 -10.47
CA GLY A 96 -5.45 -3.06 -9.90
C GLY A 96 -4.36 -2.65 -8.92
N ARG A 97 -3.90 -3.60 -8.10
CA ARG A 97 -2.74 -3.46 -7.24
C ARG A 97 -2.08 -4.81 -6.97
N THR A 98 -0.79 -4.88 -7.18
CA THR A 98 0.03 -6.03 -6.78
C THR A 98 0.85 -5.69 -5.53
N SER A 99 0.65 -6.47 -4.47
CA SER A 99 1.44 -6.36 -3.24
C SER A 99 2.55 -7.39 -3.23
N PHE A 100 3.74 -7.00 -2.73
CA PHE A 100 4.90 -7.86 -2.71
C PHE A 100 5.41 -8.09 -1.28
N GLY A 101 5.97 -9.27 -1.05
CA GLY A 101 6.72 -9.58 0.15
C GLY A 101 8.13 -8.94 0.16
N PRO A 102 8.86 -9.11 1.28
CA PRO A 102 10.25 -8.67 1.36
C PRO A 102 11.13 -9.44 0.37
N ALA A 103 12.16 -8.78 -0.15
CA ALA A 103 13.20 -9.39 -0.98
C ALA A 103 14.56 -9.19 -0.31
N ARG A 104 15.43 -10.23 -0.35
CA ARG A 104 16.76 -10.16 0.28
C ARG A 104 17.72 -9.27 -0.50
N GLU A 105 17.69 -9.35 -1.83
CA GLU A 105 18.56 -8.59 -2.73
C GLU A 105 17.73 -7.92 -3.81
N TRP A 106 17.24 -6.71 -3.51
CA TRP A 106 16.43 -5.95 -4.44
C TRP A 106 17.20 -4.72 -4.94
N THR A 107 17.31 -4.60 -6.26
CA THR A 107 18.06 -3.50 -6.91
C THR A 107 17.10 -2.55 -7.62
N ALA A 108 17.55 -1.32 -7.89
CA ALA A 108 16.77 -0.34 -8.63
C ALA A 108 16.42 -0.82 -10.06
N TRP A 109 17.30 -1.59 -10.70
CA TRP A 109 17.01 -2.20 -12.00
C TRP A 109 15.83 -3.17 -11.95
N LYS A 110 15.76 -3.98 -10.90
CA LYS A 110 14.63 -4.90 -10.69
C LYS A 110 13.30 -4.15 -10.45
N ASP A 111 13.34 -3.02 -9.73
CA ASP A 111 12.18 -2.13 -9.60
C ASP A 111 11.76 -1.56 -10.95
N LEU A 112 12.70 -1.11 -11.78
CA LEU A 112 12.43 -0.57 -13.11
C LEU A 112 11.72 -1.60 -14.00
N VAL A 113 12.28 -2.81 -14.11
CA VAL A 113 11.71 -3.90 -14.93
C VAL A 113 10.32 -4.29 -14.42
N THR A 114 10.17 -4.44 -13.09
CA THR A 114 8.89 -4.80 -12.49
C THR A 114 7.85 -3.71 -12.74
N SER A 115 8.20 -2.44 -12.57
CA SER A 115 7.25 -1.33 -12.79
C SER A 115 6.82 -1.20 -14.25
N LEU A 116 7.72 -1.45 -15.21
CA LEU A 116 7.37 -1.34 -16.63
C LEU A 116 6.64 -2.56 -17.20
N SER A 117 6.62 -3.69 -16.50
CA SER A 117 6.02 -4.94 -16.99
C SER A 117 4.50 -4.85 -17.19
N GLY A 118 3.77 -4.12 -16.34
CA GLY A 118 2.35 -3.86 -16.49
C GLY A 118 2.03 -3.05 -17.75
N PRO A 119 2.56 -1.84 -17.90
CA PRO A 119 2.41 -1.06 -19.13
C PRO A 119 2.83 -1.80 -20.41
N ALA A 120 3.92 -2.57 -20.35
CA ALA A 120 4.36 -3.40 -21.49
C ALA A 120 3.33 -4.46 -21.86
N THR A 121 2.68 -5.07 -20.87
CA THR A 121 1.59 -6.04 -21.11
C THR A 121 0.39 -5.37 -21.77
N ASN A 122 0.00 -4.17 -21.34
CA ASN A 122 -1.07 -3.43 -22.01
C ASN A 122 -0.70 -3.05 -23.45
N LEU A 123 0.55 -2.66 -23.73
CA LEU A 123 1.03 -2.43 -25.10
C LEU A 123 0.98 -3.71 -25.94
N LEU A 124 1.32 -4.86 -25.37
CA LEU A 124 1.21 -6.14 -26.05
C LEU A 124 -0.25 -6.47 -26.41
N ILE A 125 -1.18 -6.30 -25.46
CA ILE A 125 -2.62 -6.51 -25.70
C ILE A 125 -3.13 -5.55 -26.78
N TRP A 126 -2.72 -4.28 -26.72
CA TRP A 126 -3.03 -3.31 -27.78
C TRP A 126 -2.51 -3.76 -29.14
N GLY A 127 -1.25 -4.18 -29.24
CA GLY A 127 -0.65 -4.66 -30.50
C GLY A 127 -1.37 -5.88 -31.08
N ILE A 128 -1.69 -6.87 -30.22
CA ILE A 128 -2.46 -8.05 -30.62
C ILE A 128 -3.86 -7.66 -31.09
N GLY A 129 -4.55 -6.78 -30.34
CA GLY A 129 -5.89 -6.34 -30.69
C GLY A 129 -5.92 -5.55 -32.01
N THR A 130 -4.93 -4.70 -32.28
CA THR A 130 -4.75 -3.99 -33.56
C THR A 130 -4.53 -4.99 -34.68
N TRP A 131 -3.61 -5.94 -34.51
CA TRP A 131 -3.35 -6.99 -35.50
C TRP A 131 -4.60 -7.80 -35.80
N VAL A 132 -5.40 -8.20 -34.79
CA VAL A 132 -6.65 -8.93 -35.01
C VAL A 132 -7.63 -8.10 -35.85
N GLN A 133 -7.75 -6.81 -35.59
CA GLN A 133 -8.65 -5.91 -36.33
C GLN A 133 -8.23 -5.75 -37.80
N ASP A 134 -6.93 -5.74 -38.07
CA ASP A 134 -6.40 -5.54 -39.41
C ASP A 134 -6.45 -6.79 -40.28
N PHE A 135 -6.33 -7.99 -39.68
CA PHE A 135 -6.13 -9.21 -40.40
C PHE A 135 -7.25 -10.26 -40.24
N VAL A 136 -8.20 -10.05 -39.32
CA VAL A 136 -9.29 -10.99 -39.05
C VAL A 136 -10.65 -10.33 -39.35
N SER A 137 -11.41 -10.95 -40.28
CA SER A 137 -12.80 -10.52 -40.54
C SER A 137 -13.70 -10.94 -39.39
N LEU A 138 -14.25 -9.96 -38.65
CA LEU A 138 -15.08 -10.16 -37.47
C LEU A 138 -16.49 -9.60 -37.67
N PRO A 139 -17.53 -10.21 -37.06
CA PRO A 139 -18.84 -9.57 -36.96
C PRO A 139 -18.71 -8.21 -36.28
N VAL A 140 -19.45 -7.21 -36.76
CA VAL A 140 -19.38 -5.81 -36.30
C VAL A 140 -19.42 -5.67 -34.78
N PRO A 141 -20.32 -6.32 -34.01
CA PRO A 141 -20.34 -6.21 -32.56
C PRO A 141 -19.07 -6.74 -31.89
N VAL A 142 -18.48 -7.83 -32.42
CA VAL A 142 -17.23 -8.42 -31.91
C VAL A 142 -16.05 -7.49 -32.21
N ALA A 143 -15.97 -6.99 -33.44
CA ALA A 143 -14.96 -6.02 -33.86
C ALA A 143 -14.98 -4.77 -32.97
N PHE A 144 -16.19 -4.27 -32.65
CA PHE A 144 -16.36 -3.11 -31.76
C PHE A 144 -15.85 -3.41 -30.34
N THR A 145 -16.15 -4.58 -29.78
CA THR A 145 -15.65 -4.99 -28.47
C THR A 145 -14.11 -5.04 -28.45
N ILE A 146 -13.51 -5.68 -29.47
CA ILE A 146 -12.05 -5.77 -29.58
C ILE A 146 -11.43 -4.39 -29.73
N TRP A 147 -11.99 -3.53 -30.58
CA TRP A 147 -11.58 -2.13 -30.74
C TRP A 147 -11.60 -1.38 -29.41
N ALA A 148 -12.70 -1.49 -28.67
CA ALA A 148 -12.85 -0.83 -27.37
C ALA A 148 -11.79 -1.30 -26.35
N VAL A 149 -11.60 -2.61 -26.22
CA VAL A 149 -10.57 -3.19 -25.31
C VAL A 149 -9.17 -2.81 -25.76
N THR A 150 -8.90 -2.81 -27.07
CA THR A 150 -7.61 -2.40 -27.64
C THR A 150 -7.30 -0.93 -27.32
N LEU A 151 -8.27 -0.05 -27.53
CA LEU A 151 -8.13 1.39 -27.23
C LEU A 151 -7.86 1.64 -25.74
N VAL A 152 -8.61 0.96 -24.87
CA VAL A 152 -8.42 1.08 -23.41
C VAL A 152 -7.04 0.58 -22.99
N ASN A 153 -6.53 -0.51 -23.58
CA ASN A 153 -5.19 -0.99 -23.28
C ASN A 153 -4.09 0.00 -23.71
N LEU A 154 -4.23 0.67 -24.85
CA LEU A 154 -3.32 1.75 -25.24
C LEU A 154 -3.37 2.89 -24.22
N ALA A 155 -4.58 3.31 -23.83
CA ALA A 155 -4.76 4.37 -22.84
C ALA A 155 -4.14 3.99 -21.47
N LEU A 156 -4.37 2.76 -20.99
CA LEU A 156 -3.77 2.25 -19.76
C LEU A 156 -2.25 2.20 -19.82
N ALA A 157 -1.69 1.76 -20.96
CA ALA A 157 -0.24 1.71 -21.17
C ALA A 157 0.38 3.11 -21.10
N ILE A 158 -0.19 4.07 -21.84
CA ILE A 158 0.29 5.46 -21.84
C ILE A 158 0.15 6.07 -20.45
N PHE A 159 -1.03 5.94 -19.82
CA PHE A 159 -1.31 6.53 -18.52
C PHE A 159 -0.38 5.97 -17.44
N ASN A 160 -0.21 4.64 -17.35
CA ASN A 160 0.68 4.03 -16.38
C ASN A 160 2.17 4.26 -16.68
N ALA A 161 2.54 4.59 -17.91
CA ALA A 161 3.91 4.99 -18.26
C ALA A 161 4.25 6.45 -17.92
N LEU A 162 3.26 7.28 -17.51
CA LEU A 162 3.52 8.67 -17.15
C LEU A 162 4.45 8.77 -15.92
N PRO A 163 5.41 9.72 -15.92
CA PRO A 163 6.47 9.80 -14.91
C PRO A 163 5.99 10.43 -13.59
N GLY A 164 4.96 9.90 -12.97
CA GLY A 164 4.37 10.44 -11.74
C GLY A 164 3.83 9.37 -10.80
N LEU A 165 4.12 9.50 -9.50
CA LEU A 165 3.51 8.63 -8.47
C LEU A 165 2.00 8.92 -8.35
N PRO A 166 1.16 7.88 -8.14
CA PRO A 166 1.50 6.48 -7.86
C PRO A 166 1.56 5.57 -9.09
N LEU A 167 1.72 6.11 -10.29
CA LEU A 167 1.74 5.36 -11.55
C LEU A 167 3.04 4.54 -11.69
N ASP A 168 3.00 3.49 -12.50
CA ASP A 168 4.15 2.61 -12.73
C ASP A 168 5.35 3.37 -13.32
N GLY A 169 5.10 4.30 -14.25
CA GLY A 169 6.12 5.18 -14.80
C GLY A 169 6.78 6.08 -13.76
N GLY A 170 6.04 6.46 -12.71
CA GLY A 170 6.60 7.16 -11.56
C GLY A 170 7.55 6.29 -10.75
N TYR A 171 7.18 5.04 -10.48
CA TYR A 171 8.10 4.08 -9.82
C TYR A 171 9.29 3.73 -10.71
N ALA A 172 9.09 3.58 -12.01
CA ALA A 172 10.15 3.38 -12.98
C ALA A 172 11.13 4.56 -13.02
N LEU A 173 10.62 5.80 -13.03
CA LEU A 173 11.45 7.02 -12.94
C LEU A 173 12.22 7.08 -11.62
N ALA A 174 11.56 6.79 -10.50
CA ALA A 174 12.25 6.72 -9.21
C ALA A 174 13.37 5.69 -9.21
N ALA A 175 13.11 4.49 -9.74
CA ALA A 175 14.11 3.43 -9.87
C ALA A 175 15.29 3.84 -10.77
N LEU A 176 15.03 4.51 -11.88
CA LEU A 176 16.08 5.02 -12.78
C LEU A 176 16.98 6.03 -12.08
N VAL A 177 16.39 6.99 -11.35
CA VAL A 177 17.16 7.96 -10.55
C VAL A 177 17.97 7.27 -9.47
N VAL A 178 17.42 6.27 -8.79
CA VAL A 178 18.15 5.47 -7.78
C VAL A 178 19.31 4.71 -8.43
N GLN A 179 19.12 4.15 -9.62
CA GLN A 179 20.16 3.42 -10.35
C GLN A 179 21.38 4.33 -10.65
N VAL A 180 21.13 5.60 -10.96
CA VAL A 180 22.20 6.56 -11.30
C VAL A 180 22.83 7.20 -10.06
N THR A 181 22.02 7.51 -9.04
CA THR A 181 22.46 8.33 -7.89
C THR A 181 22.67 7.54 -6.60
N GLY A 182 22.20 6.31 -6.51
CA GLY A 182 22.15 5.53 -5.27
C GLY A 182 21.17 6.09 -4.22
N ASN A 183 20.47 7.19 -4.50
CA ASN A 183 19.67 7.92 -3.52
C ASN A 183 18.16 7.69 -3.71
N ARG A 184 17.58 6.81 -2.86
CA ARG A 184 16.16 6.48 -2.92
C ARG A 184 15.24 7.67 -2.63
N ARG A 185 15.63 8.57 -1.72
CA ARG A 185 14.83 9.77 -1.42
C ARG A 185 14.77 10.70 -2.63
N LEU A 186 15.89 10.88 -3.31
CA LEU A 186 15.94 11.70 -4.52
C LEU A 186 15.06 11.11 -5.62
N GLY A 187 15.14 9.79 -5.84
CA GLY A 187 14.30 9.10 -6.83
C GLY A 187 12.82 9.33 -6.60
N LEU A 188 12.36 9.12 -5.37
CA LEU A 188 10.95 9.35 -5.01
C LEU A 188 10.54 10.83 -5.15
N LYS A 189 11.40 11.78 -4.77
CA LYS A 189 11.13 13.23 -4.94
C LYS A 189 11.01 13.61 -6.41
N VAL A 190 11.89 13.12 -7.27
CA VAL A 190 11.83 13.37 -8.72
C VAL A 190 10.52 12.82 -9.30
N ALA A 191 10.14 11.60 -8.92
CA ALA A 191 8.86 11.02 -9.34
C ALA A 191 7.63 11.77 -8.79
N GLY A 192 7.72 12.31 -7.56
CA GLY A 192 6.68 13.16 -6.98
C GLY A 192 6.50 14.47 -7.76
N TRP A 193 7.61 15.15 -8.10
CA TRP A 193 7.56 16.34 -8.97
C TRP A 193 7.07 16.01 -10.38
N GLY A 194 7.47 14.86 -10.92
CA GLY A 194 6.95 14.33 -12.18
C GLY A 194 5.43 14.21 -12.15
N GLY A 195 4.87 13.65 -11.06
CA GLY A 195 3.42 13.55 -10.88
C GLY A 195 2.71 14.91 -10.87
N LEU A 196 3.26 15.91 -10.16
CA LEU A 196 2.71 17.25 -10.17
C LEU A 196 2.78 17.91 -11.56
N ALA A 197 3.86 17.68 -12.31
CA ALA A 197 3.98 18.16 -13.70
C ALA A 197 2.94 17.50 -14.62
N VAL A 198 2.70 16.18 -14.46
CA VAL A 198 1.66 15.46 -15.20
C VAL A 198 0.28 16.06 -14.91
N VAL A 199 -0.07 16.25 -13.62
CA VAL A 199 -1.36 16.86 -13.25
C VAL A 199 -1.46 18.28 -13.81
N GLY A 200 -0.41 19.10 -13.71
CA GLY A 200 -0.35 20.44 -14.29
C GLY A 200 -0.61 20.44 -15.80
N GLY A 201 0.01 19.50 -16.53
CA GLY A 201 -0.22 19.32 -17.98
C GLY A 201 -1.64 18.90 -18.32
N VAL A 202 -2.23 17.98 -17.54
CA VAL A 202 -3.61 17.51 -17.71
C VAL A 202 -4.60 18.65 -17.44
N VAL A 203 -4.42 19.39 -16.34
CA VAL A 203 -5.24 20.56 -15.99
C VAL A 203 -5.13 21.64 -17.06
N TRP A 204 -3.93 21.92 -17.54
CA TRP A 204 -3.73 22.85 -18.64
C TRP A 204 -4.50 22.44 -19.90
N TRP A 205 -4.32 21.19 -20.34
CA TRP A 205 -4.88 20.72 -21.61
C TRP A 205 -6.41 20.59 -21.60
N TRP A 206 -6.98 20.06 -20.50
CA TRP A 206 -8.41 19.72 -20.43
C TRP A 206 -9.28 20.80 -19.79
N ILE A 207 -8.68 21.72 -19.02
CA ILE A 207 -9.42 22.74 -18.28
C ILE A 207 -9.01 24.15 -18.72
N LEU A 208 -7.72 24.50 -18.53
CA LEU A 208 -7.29 25.89 -18.73
C LEU A 208 -7.26 26.30 -20.21
N ARG A 209 -6.76 25.44 -21.09
CA ARG A 209 -6.68 25.73 -22.52
C ARG A 209 -8.08 25.98 -23.16
N PRO A 210 -9.09 25.10 -22.99
CA PRO A 210 -10.43 25.36 -23.49
C PRO A 210 -11.03 26.67 -22.95
N LEU A 211 -10.81 26.94 -21.65
CA LEU A 211 -11.33 28.11 -20.98
C LEU A 211 -10.67 29.43 -21.48
N VAL A 212 -9.32 29.41 -21.59
CA VAL A 212 -8.53 30.63 -21.86
C VAL A 212 -8.39 30.91 -23.36
N LEU A 213 -8.14 29.87 -24.18
CA LEU A 213 -7.84 30.01 -25.59
C LEU A 213 -9.07 29.82 -26.47
N ASP A 214 -9.96 28.89 -26.14
CA ASP A 214 -11.11 28.55 -26.99
C ASP A 214 -12.42 29.22 -26.53
N GLY A 215 -12.42 29.90 -25.36
CA GLY A 215 -13.62 30.51 -24.74
C GLY A 215 -14.72 29.51 -24.40
N ARG A 216 -14.38 28.21 -24.26
CA ARG A 216 -15.32 27.12 -24.01
C ARG A 216 -15.25 26.71 -22.55
N GLN A 217 -16.41 26.40 -21.95
CA GLN A 217 -16.43 25.80 -20.63
C GLN A 217 -15.94 24.36 -20.72
N PRO A 218 -15.11 23.90 -19.75
CA PRO A 218 -14.69 22.49 -19.65
C PRO A 218 -15.92 21.60 -19.50
N ASP A 219 -15.91 20.45 -20.16
CA ASP A 219 -16.95 19.44 -20.01
C ASP A 219 -16.94 18.86 -18.58
N ALA A 220 -18.15 18.68 -18.01
CA ALA A 220 -18.31 18.21 -16.63
C ALA A 220 -17.69 16.83 -16.41
N PHE A 221 -17.75 15.94 -17.41
CA PHE A 221 -17.13 14.63 -17.34
C PHE A 221 -15.60 14.73 -17.24
N ASN A 222 -14.99 15.58 -18.06
CA ASN A 222 -13.55 15.84 -18.03
C ASN A 222 -13.12 16.46 -16.70
N LEU A 223 -13.91 17.36 -16.13
CA LEU A 223 -13.66 17.93 -14.80
C LEU A 223 -13.63 16.87 -13.72
N ILE A 224 -14.63 15.99 -13.67
CA ILE A 224 -14.71 14.90 -12.69
C ILE A 224 -13.51 13.96 -12.86
N LEU A 225 -13.16 13.57 -14.09
CA LEU A 225 -12.04 12.69 -14.38
C LEU A 225 -10.72 13.31 -13.92
N VAL A 226 -10.46 14.57 -14.26
CA VAL A 226 -9.24 15.30 -13.86
C VAL A 226 -9.15 15.44 -12.35
N LEU A 227 -10.26 15.75 -11.68
CA LEU A 227 -10.30 15.84 -10.22
C LEU A 227 -10.02 14.47 -9.56
N MET A 228 -10.67 13.42 -10.03
CA MET A 228 -10.56 12.09 -9.46
C MET A 228 -9.15 11.53 -9.62
N VAL A 229 -8.60 11.56 -10.83
CA VAL A 229 -7.26 11.04 -11.13
C VAL A 229 -6.19 11.99 -10.59
N GLY A 230 -6.35 13.29 -10.80
CA GLY A 230 -5.41 14.30 -10.32
C GLY A 230 -5.27 14.28 -8.82
N TRP A 231 -6.36 14.08 -8.06
CA TRP A 231 -6.31 13.97 -6.61
C TRP A 231 -5.40 12.83 -6.13
N SER A 232 -5.48 11.65 -6.73
CA SER A 232 -4.65 10.51 -6.33
C SER A 232 -3.16 10.77 -6.57
N ILE A 233 -2.82 11.40 -7.71
CA ILE A 233 -1.45 11.75 -8.06
C ILE A 233 -0.93 12.86 -7.14
N VAL A 234 -1.73 13.92 -6.92
CA VAL A 234 -1.36 15.01 -6.01
C VAL A 234 -1.16 14.48 -4.59
N ALA A 235 -2.08 13.66 -4.06
CA ALA A 235 -1.98 13.11 -2.72
C ALA A 235 -0.71 12.27 -2.52
N SER A 236 -0.39 11.40 -3.49
CA SER A 236 0.84 10.59 -3.46
C SER A 236 2.10 11.43 -3.60
N SER A 237 2.10 12.41 -4.51
CA SER A 237 3.22 13.33 -4.69
C SER A 237 3.45 14.19 -3.45
N TRP A 238 2.36 14.70 -2.84
CA TRP A 238 2.41 15.50 -1.62
C TRP A 238 3.02 14.75 -0.46
N GLN A 239 2.63 13.49 -0.30
CA GLN A 239 3.16 12.61 0.73
C GLN A 239 4.67 12.37 0.57
N VAL A 240 5.13 12.12 -0.65
CA VAL A 240 6.54 11.83 -0.95
C VAL A 240 7.42 13.09 -0.89
N LEU A 241 6.90 14.22 -1.32
CA LEU A 241 7.60 15.50 -1.25
C LEU A 241 7.62 16.10 0.16
N GLU A 242 6.93 15.47 1.12
CA GLU A 242 6.84 15.94 2.50
C GLU A 242 6.21 17.36 2.62
N LEU A 243 5.40 17.73 1.62
CA LEU A 243 4.71 19.03 1.61
C LEU A 243 3.56 19.10 2.62
N GLY A 244 3.07 17.94 3.08
CA GLY A 244 2.10 17.84 4.17
C GLY A 244 2.80 17.53 5.47
N GLY A 245 2.79 18.43 6.42
CA GLY A 245 3.27 18.44 7.81
C GLY A 245 3.83 17.18 8.52
N GLY A 246 3.84 16.01 7.89
CA GLY A 246 4.30 14.76 8.50
C GLY A 246 5.79 14.80 8.88
N ALA A 247 6.66 15.34 8.03
CA ALA A 247 8.08 15.49 8.37
C ALA A 247 8.30 16.58 9.42
N ARG A 248 7.48 17.64 9.40
CA ARG A 248 7.49 18.68 10.46
C ARG A 248 6.94 18.14 11.77
N ALA A 249 5.93 17.29 11.76
CA ALA A 249 5.44 16.62 12.96
C ALA A 249 6.48 15.63 13.50
N ALA A 250 7.11 14.85 12.62
CA ALA A 250 8.20 13.93 13.00
C ALA A 250 9.42 14.68 13.54
N SER A 251 9.79 15.84 12.97
CA SER A 251 10.93 16.65 13.47
C SER A 251 10.68 17.26 14.85
N LYS A 252 9.42 17.40 15.25
CA LYS A 252 9.03 17.90 16.59
C LYS A 252 8.74 16.78 17.59
N LEU A 253 8.80 15.51 17.14
CA LEU A 253 8.54 14.39 18.03
C LEU A 253 9.64 14.29 19.08
N ASP A 254 9.25 14.29 20.34
CA ASP A 254 10.09 13.92 21.48
C ASP A 254 9.42 12.73 22.20
N LEU A 255 10.08 11.56 22.14
CA LEU A 255 9.58 10.35 22.76
C LEU A 255 9.59 10.42 24.29
N ARG A 256 10.36 11.34 24.87
CA ARG A 256 10.37 11.55 26.32
C ARG A 256 9.01 12.05 26.83
N GLU A 257 8.35 12.92 26.07
CA GLU A 257 7.01 13.43 26.41
C GLU A 257 5.94 12.33 26.40
N LEU A 258 6.17 11.26 25.63
CA LEU A 258 5.27 10.11 25.51
C LEU A 258 5.67 8.95 26.42
N ALA A 259 6.84 9.07 27.07
CA ALA A 259 7.40 7.99 27.87
C ALA A 259 6.55 7.75 29.13
N ARG A 260 6.28 6.49 29.35
CA ARG A 260 5.62 6.01 30.57
C ARG A 260 6.63 5.36 31.52
N PRO A 261 6.38 5.39 32.82
CA PRO A 261 7.28 4.82 33.79
C PRO A 261 7.42 3.29 33.58
N LEU A 262 8.64 2.81 33.74
CA LEU A 262 8.95 1.38 33.73
C LEU A 262 9.60 0.98 35.06
N ARG A 263 9.55 -0.31 35.37
CA ARG A 263 10.28 -0.92 36.48
C ARG A 263 11.20 -2.01 35.98
N VAL A 264 12.33 -2.17 36.64
CA VAL A 264 13.28 -3.25 36.34
C VAL A 264 13.25 -4.24 37.48
N VAL A 265 13.18 -5.53 37.14
CA VAL A 265 13.17 -6.63 38.11
C VAL A 265 14.15 -7.73 37.69
N GLY A 266 14.57 -8.52 38.62
CA GLY A 266 15.38 -9.72 38.32
C GLY A 266 14.53 -10.86 37.76
N PRO A 267 15.17 -11.86 37.11
CA PRO A 267 14.49 -12.97 36.47
C PRO A 267 13.73 -13.89 37.46
N ASP A 268 14.19 -13.97 38.70
CA ASP A 268 13.59 -14.82 39.75
C ASP A 268 12.52 -14.09 40.56
N THR A 269 12.22 -12.81 40.22
CA THR A 269 11.18 -12.00 40.89
C THR A 269 9.83 -12.71 40.77
N PRO A 270 9.07 -12.92 41.86
CA PRO A 270 7.74 -13.49 41.78
C PRO A 270 6.79 -12.63 40.98
N VAL A 271 5.90 -13.24 40.21
CA VAL A 271 4.89 -12.54 39.40
C VAL A 271 3.97 -11.64 40.23
N SER A 272 3.76 -11.96 41.52
CA SER A 272 3.03 -11.10 42.45
C SER A 272 3.66 -9.73 42.63
N GLN A 273 4.99 -9.64 42.71
CA GLN A 273 5.70 -8.36 42.78
C GLN A 273 5.69 -7.62 41.44
N VAL A 274 5.71 -8.33 40.31
CA VAL A 274 5.53 -7.73 38.99
C VAL A 274 4.16 -7.06 38.88
N ARG A 275 3.12 -7.72 39.35
CA ARG A 275 1.75 -7.14 39.39
C ARG A 275 1.68 -5.91 40.31
N GLU A 276 2.29 -5.99 41.47
CA GLU A 276 2.34 -4.87 42.37
C GLU A 276 3.01 -3.67 41.73
N ALA A 277 4.12 -3.86 40.98
CA ALA A 277 4.79 -2.81 40.25
C ALA A 277 3.88 -2.19 39.15
N LEU A 278 3.11 -3.00 38.43
CA LEU A 278 2.14 -2.52 37.45
C LEU A 278 0.98 -1.77 38.13
N ALA A 279 0.46 -2.29 39.24
CA ALA A 279 -0.58 -1.64 40.04
C ALA A 279 -0.12 -0.29 40.65
N GLN A 280 1.17 -0.16 40.96
CA GLN A 280 1.80 1.09 41.43
C GLN A 280 2.07 2.09 40.29
N GLY A 281 1.63 1.82 39.04
CA GLY A 281 1.68 2.73 37.91
C GLY A 281 2.84 2.53 36.95
N ALA A 282 3.61 1.45 37.06
CA ALA A 282 4.53 1.06 35.99
C ALA A 282 3.71 0.63 34.75
N ALA A 283 4.02 1.17 33.60
CA ALA A 283 3.36 0.76 32.34
C ALA A 283 4.01 -0.50 31.75
N LEU A 284 5.28 -0.76 32.10
CA LEU A 284 6.06 -1.88 31.60
C LEU A 284 7.04 -2.33 32.70
N VAL A 285 7.21 -3.64 32.85
CA VAL A 285 8.25 -4.23 33.70
C VAL A 285 9.29 -4.87 32.81
N LEU A 286 10.55 -4.46 32.94
CA LEU A 286 11.70 -5.06 32.27
C LEU A 286 12.32 -6.13 33.18
N VAL A 287 12.58 -7.29 32.63
CA VAL A 287 13.28 -8.39 33.30
C VAL A 287 14.72 -8.40 32.83
N THR A 288 15.66 -8.20 33.76
CA THR A 288 17.10 -8.16 33.45
C THR A 288 17.87 -9.18 34.30
N ASP A 289 18.89 -9.80 33.71
CA ASP A 289 19.84 -10.68 34.38
C ASP A 289 21.21 -9.99 34.30
N GLY A 290 21.55 -9.23 35.37
CA GLY A 290 22.70 -8.32 35.31
C GLY A 290 22.54 -7.25 34.22
N PRO A 291 23.48 -7.16 33.27
CA PRO A 291 23.39 -6.20 32.18
C PRO A 291 22.51 -6.69 31.00
N GLU A 292 22.11 -7.96 31.03
CA GLU A 292 21.36 -8.57 29.91
C GLU A 292 19.85 -8.37 30.09
N LEU A 293 19.20 -7.91 29.02
CA LEU A 293 17.74 -7.78 28.98
C LEU A 293 17.12 -9.13 28.59
N VAL A 294 16.40 -9.76 29.51
CA VAL A 294 15.74 -11.06 29.33
C VAL A 294 14.41 -10.88 28.60
N GLY A 295 13.61 -9.88 28.98
CA GLY A 295 12.31 -9.66 28.37
C GLY A 295 11.49 -8.57 29.03
N THR A 296 10.22 -8.48 28.67
CA THR A 296 9.26 -7.50 29.16
C THR A 296 7.97 -8.15 29.60
N ILE A 297 7.30 -7.53 30.57
CA ILE A 297 5.98 -7.92 31.07
C ILE A 297 5.12 -6.65 31.12
N ASP A 298 3.97 -6.69 30.48
CA ASP A 298 2.91 -5.68 30.61
C ASP A 298 1.60 -6.34 31.11
N GLU A 299 0.61 -5.54 31.40
CA GLU A 299 -0.68 -6.03 31.89
C GLU A 299 -1.37 -6.95 30.87
N ALA A 300 -1.24 -6.66 29.57
CA ALA A 300 -1.80 -7.47 28.50
C ALA A 300 -1.16 -8.85 28.44
N ALA A 301 0.16 -8.94 28.60
CA ALA A 301 0.88 -10.22 28.65
C ALA A 301 0.42 -11.09 29.81
N LEU A 302 0.15 -10.50 30.98
CA LEU A 302 -0.37 -11.25 32.14
C LEU A 302 -1.82 -11.72 31.93
N GLN A 303 -2.63 -10.95 31.24
CA GLN A 303 -4.02 -11.34 30.89
C GLN A 303 -4.04 -12.47 29.84
N GLU A 304 -3.18 -12.40 28.82
CA GLU A 304 -3.06 -13.45 27.79
C GLU A 304 -2.63 -14.82 28.37
N LEU A 305 -1.88 -14.81 29.45
CA LEU A 305 -1.48 -16.02 30.17
C LEU A 305 -2.56 -16.58 31.10
N GLY A 306 -3.74 -15.96 31.14
CA GLY A 306 -4.87 -16.38 31.97
C GLY A 306 -4.59 -16.27 33.47
N LEU A 307 -3.62 -15.46 33.86
CA LEU A 307 -3.30 -15.21 35.25
C LEU A 307 -4.34 -14.22 35.81
N PRO A 308 -5.18 -14.58 36.80
CA PRO A 308 -6.28 -13.73 37.26
C PRO A 308 -5.81 -12.41 37.83
N ASP A 309 -6.67 -11.37 37.76
CA ASP A 309 -6.44 -10.06 38.35
C ASP A 309 -6.14 -10.13 39.86
N ALA A 310 -5.56 -9.06 40.41
CA ALA A 310 -5.14 -8.96 41.80
C ALA A 310 -6.23 -9.26 42.85
N SER A 311 -7.51 -9.39 42.42
CA SER A 311 -8.68 -9.74 43.25
C SER A 311 -9.02 -11.24 43.26
N GLY A 312 -8.33 -12.06 42.46
CA GLY A 312 -8.59 -13.50 42.36
C GLY A 312 -7.67 -14.31 43.29
N SER A 313 -8.27 -15.11 44.14
CA SER A 313 -7.68 -15.93 45.19
C SER A 313 -6.90 -17.17 44.69
N THR A 314 -6.33 -17.17 43.50
CA THR A 314 -5.50 -18.28 43.02
C THR A 314 -4.03 -17.98 43.37
N PRO A 315 -3.35 -18.79 44.17
CA PRO A 315 -1.97 -18.56 44.51
C PRO A 315 -1.07 -18.75 43.29
N THR A 316 -0.47 -17.66 42.80
CA THR A 316 0.65 -17.68 41.83
C THR A 316 1.97 -18.06 42.53
N LEU A 317 1.88 -18.91 43.51
CA LEU A 317 3.04 -19.42 44.30
C LEU A 317 3.96 -20.20 43.32
N GLY A 318 5.12 -19.63 43.06
CA GLY A 318 6.22 -20.28 42.33
C GLY A 318 6.45 -19.84 40.89
N VAL A 319 5.62 -18.93 40.31
CA VAL A 319 5.88 -18.40 38.95
C VAL A 319 6.79 -17.19 39.01
N SER A 320 7.94 -17.25 38.33
CA SER A 320 8.92 -16.18 38.25
C SER A 320 8.73 -15.26 37.01
N ALA A 321 9.27 -14.05 37.04
CA ALA A 321 9.24 -13.09 35.93
C ALA A 321 9.83 -13.68 34.65
N ARG A 322 10.88 -14.51 34.73
CA ARG A 322 11.48 -15.19 33.58
C ARG A 322 10.50 -16.09 32.83
N GLN A 323 9.57 -16.72 33.54
CA GLN A 323 8.61 -17.68 32.94
C GLN A 323 7.47 -17.01 32.19
N VAL A 324 7.19 -15.73 32.47
CA VAL A 324 6.07 -14.98 31.91
C VAL A 324 6.49 -13.80 31.02
N CYS A 325 7.79 -13.48 30.96
CA CYS A 325 8.26 -12.38 30.13
C CYS A 325 8.25 -12.75 28.65
N THR A 326 7.93 -11.76 27.82
CA THR A 326 8.06 -11.81 26.37
C THR A 326 9.42 -11.23 25.95
N VAL A 327 10.10 -11.88 25.01
CA VAL A 327 11.37 -11.38 24.47
C VAL A 327 11.17 -10.02 23.82
N LEU A 328 11.98 -9.05 24.20
CA LEU A 328 11.98 -7.72 23.57
C LEU A 328 12.97 -7.72 22.39
N PRO A 329 12.50 -7.57 21.13
CA PRO A 329 13.40 -7.48 19.99
C PRO A 329 14.29 -6.23 20.08
N ALA A 330 15.53 -6.32 19.56
CA ALA A 330 16.46 -5.18 19.54
C ALA A 330 15.89 -3.95 18.80
N ALA A 331 15.02 -4.15 17.81
CA ALA A 331 14.32 -3.08 17.11
C ALA A 331 13.31 -2.31 18.00
N ALA A 332 12.95 -2.83 19.16
CA ALA A 332 12.08 -2.21 20.15
C ALA A 332 12.84 -1.47 21.27
N VAL A 333 14.14 -1.26 21.10
CA VAL A 333 14.98 -0.44 21.98
C VAL A 333 15.59 0.69 21.14
N THR A 334 15.57 1.93 21.65
CA THR A 334 16.15 3.06 20.92
C THR A 334 16.87 4.04 21.82
N THR A 335 17.93 4.62 21.28
CA THR A 335 18.63 5.78 21.82
C THR A 335 18.25 7.07 21.08
N ASP A 336 17.52 6.94 19.97
CA ASP A 336 17.05 8.06 19.16
C ASP A 336 15.73 8.59 19.75
N LEU A 337 15.80 9.63 20.57
CA LEU A 337 14.65 10.10 21.36
C LEU A 337 13.89 11.22 20.69
N THR A 338 14.47 11.92 19.69
CA THR A 338 13.86 13.11 19.10
C THR A 338 13.89 13.07 17.57
N GLY A 339 12.96 13.80 16.96
CA GLY A 339 12.94 14.08 15.53
C GLY A 339 12.65 12.84 14.64
N GLN A 340 13.12 12.90 13.40
CA GLN A 340 12.86 11.86 12.38
C GLN A 340 13.37 10.49 12.80
N LYS A 341 14.52 10.42 13.45
CA LYS A 341 15.09 9.13 13.91
C LYS A 341 14.20 8.47 14.97
N ALA A 342 13.62 9.26 15.87
CA ALA A 342 12.65 8.79 16.86
C ALA A 342 11.37 8.26 16.18
N ALA A 343 10.86 8.94 15.15
CA ALA A 343 9.71 8.49 14.38
C ALA A 343 10.00 7.18 13.63
N ASP A 344 11.18 7.04 13.05
CA ASP A 344 11.62 5.83 12.36
C ASP A 344 11.81 4.66 13.35
N ALA A 345 12.32 4.92 14.57
CA ALA A 345 12.43 3.93 15.64
C ALA A 345 11.03 3.45 16.08
N MET A 346 10.09 4.37 16.29
CA MET A 346 8.71 4.05 16.63
C MET A 346 8.05 3.18 15.55
N LYS A 347 8.27 3.51 14.27
CA LYS A 347 7.74 2.73 13.15
C LYS A 347 8.30 1.31 13.11
N ARG A 348 9.61 1.13 13.31
CA ARG A 348 10.24 -0.20 13.38
C ARG A 348 9.74 -1.01 14.57
N ALA A 349 9.64 -0.39 15.74
CA ALA A 349 9.17 -1.04 16.95
C ALA A 349 7.72 -1.52 16.81
N ARG A 350 6.85 -0.75 16.16
CA ARG A 350 5.44 -1.09 15.94
C ARG A 350 5.22 -2.40 15.19
N GLU A 351 6.17 -2.81 14.35
CA GLU A 351 6.08 -4.05 13.56
C GLU A 351 6.41 -5.30 14.38
N VAL A 352 7.09 -5.12 15.54
CA VAL A 352 7.67 -6.24 16.28
C VAL A 352 7.36 -6.26 17.78
N SER A 353 6.87 -5.14 18.35
CA SER A 353 6.62 -5.03 19.79
C SER A 353 5.50 -4.03 20.11
N ARG A 354 4.76 -4.28 21.17
CA ARG A 354 3.78 -3.34 21.76
C ARG A 354 4.45 -2.12 22.42
N TRP A 355 5.73 -2.24 22.78
CA TRP A 355 6.47 -1.21 23.50
C TRP A 355 7.79 -0.87 22.82
N LEU A 356 8.15 0.39 22.85
CA LEU A 356 9.46 0.91 22.50
C LEU A 356 10.16 1.39 23.77
N VAL A 357 11.25 0.77 24.14
CA VAL A 357 12.06 1.11 25.32
C VAL A 357 13.05 2.20 24.97
N LEU A 358 13.06 3.27 25.75
CA LEU A 358 13.92 4.42 25.56
C LEU A 358 15.16 4.30 26.44
N VAL A 359 16.32 4.50 25.82
CA VAL A 359 17.62 4.54 26.52
C VAL A 359 18.24 5.91 26.32
N GLU A 360 18.58 6.61 27.41
CA GLU A 360 19.22 7.91 27.42
C GLU A 360 20.51 7.86 28.24
N ALA A 361 21.62 8.24 27.63
CA ALA A 361 22.94 8.23 28.31
C ALA A 361 23.30 6.89 29.00
N GLY A 362 22.88 5.75 28.41
CA GLY A 362 23.12 4.43 28.95
C GLY A 362 22.16 3.99 30.07
N SER A 363 21.17 4.82 30.43
CA SER A 363 20.14 4.50 31.41
C SER A 363 18.76 4.37 30.74
N LEU A 364 17.86 3.60 31.37
CA LEU A 364 16.49 3.44 30.93
C LEU A 364 15.68 4.70 31.24
N ALA A 365 15.18 5.38 30.21
CA ALA A 365 14.44 6.62 30.33
C ALA A 365 12.92 6.42 30.41
N GLY A 366 12.41 5.26 29.95
CA GLY A 366 10.97 4.98 29.95
C GLY A 366 10.59 4.05 28.82
N ALA A 367 9.29 3.81 28.65
CA ALA A 367 8.73 3.03 27.55
C ALA A 367 7.55 3.78 26.89
N VAL A 368 7.46 3.69 25.56
CA VAL A 368 6.38 4.31 24.78
C VAL A 368 5.56 3.21 24.12
N PRO A 369 4.20 3.24 24.25
CA PRO A 369 3.36 2.28 23.57
C PRO A 369 3.40 2.52 22.05
N THR A 370 3.66 1.47 21.27
CA THR A 370 3.76 1.55 19.80
C THR A 370 2.40 1.58 19.09
N GLY A 371 1.31 1.21 19.80
CA GLY A 371 -0.01 1.02 19.22
C GLY A 371 -0.12 -0.25 18.35
N ALA A 372 0.85 -1.17 18.43
CA ALA A 372 0.71 -2.51 17.88
C ALA A 372 -0.37 -3.28 18.67
N ARG A 373 -1.25 -4.00 17.94
CA ARG A 373 -2.28 -4.89 18.51
C ARG A 373 -1.75 -6.30 18.66
#